data_273a0c1aebfdc31e107484d6d76c2c44
#
_entry.id   273a0c1aebfdc31e107484d6d76c2c44
#
_cell.length_a   1.000
_cell.length_b   1.000
_cell.length_c   1.000
_cell.angle_alpha   90.00
_cell.angle_beta   90.00
_cell.angle_gamma   90.00
#
_symmetry.space_group_name_H-M   'P 1'
#
loop_
_entity.id
_entity.type
_entity.pdbx_description
1 polymer ?
#
loop_
_entity_poly.entity_id
_entity_poly.type
_entity_poly.pdbx_seq_one_letter_code
_entity_poly.pdbx_strand_id
1 'polypeptide(L)'
;MSESSNGINKNQLQNAYQRSVSNIYDLYLTGPIEDAKQYQDWNQMMRTSTENDIIYIHINSNGGEIFTAIQLMRSMNETQATVVASVEGMCMSAATLIFLCADICEISEHSHFMFHTYSSGNWGKGSEQLASVQADDKWARHLFNQAYKGFLEPSEIKMIIDGKDFWMNPGEVEKRLEARNKKAKGPKGTKKPLQKVKKAS
;
A
#
# COMPACT_ATOMS: atom_id res chain seq x y z
N MET A 1 -43.23 38.26 -15.05
CA MET A 1 -41.76 38.24 -15.26
C MET A 1 -41.35 36.78 -15.29
N SER A 2 -41.06 36.26 -16.46
CA SER A 2 -40.75 34.86 -16.72
C SER A 2 -39.23 34.68 -16.67
N GLU A 3 -38.75 33.89 -15.72
CA GLU A 3 -37.34 33.46 -15.70
C GLU A 3 -37.10 32.50 -16.85
N SER A 4 -36.27 32.93 -17.79
CA SER A 4 -35.76 32.08 -18.87
C SER A 4 -34.65 31.17 -18.32
N SER A 5 -34.94 29.92 -18.09
CA SER A 5 -33.95 28.87 -17.85
C SER A 5 -33.11 28.71 -19.12
N ASN A 6 -31.86 29.20 -19.11
CA ASN A 6 -30.86 28.92 -20.14
C ASN A 6 -30.45 27.46 -20.06
N GLY A 7 -31.26 26.57 -20.55
CA GLY A 7 -30.89 25.19 -20.79
C GLY A 7 -29.98 25.12 -22.02
N ILE A 8 -28.73 24.70 -21.82
CA ILE A 8 -27.82 24.43 -22.94
C ILE A 8 -28.41 23.34 -23.81
N ASN A 9 -28.69 23.69 -25.06
CA ASN A 9 -29.28 22.77 -26.04
C ASN A 9 -28.29 21.64 -26.35
N LYS A 10 -28.64 20.40 -26.02
CA LYS A 10 -27.80 19.20 -26.24
C LYS A 10 -27.31 19.05 -27.69
N ASN A 11 -27.99 19.64 -28.66
CA ASN A 11 -27.57 19.63 -30.06
C ASN A 11 -26.41 20.60 -30.40
N GLN A 12 -26.07 21.52 -29.50
CA GLN A 12 -24.90 22.42 -29.68
C GLN A 12 -23.58 21.81 -29.19
N LEU A 13 -23.62 20.63 -28.56
CA LEU A 13 -22.44 19.94 -28.02
C LEU A 13 -21.81 18.90 -28.97
N GLN A 14 -22.22 18.90 -30.27
CA GLN A 14 -21.73 17.87 -31.21
C GLN A 14 -20.23 17.83 -31.44
N ASN A 15 -19.47 18.82 -30.96
CA ASN A 15 -18.00 18.86 -31.00
C ASN A 15 -17.35 19.27 -29.66
N ALA A 16 -18.08 19.15 -28.56
CA ALA A 16 -17.52 19.42 -27.24
C ALA A 16 -16.87 18.13 -26.66
N TYR A 17 -15.59 18.16 -26.45
CA TYR A 17 -14.83 17.11 -25.78
C TYR A 17 -14.67 17.49 -24.31
N GLN A 18 -15.26 16.70 -23.41
CA GLN A 18 -14.98 16.82 -22.00
C GLN A 18 -13.61 16.17 -21.73
N ARG A 19 -12.63 16.97 -21.32
CA ARG A 19 -11.38 16.45 -20.79
C ARG A 19 -11.59 16.22 -19.30
N SER A 20 -11.37 14.98 -18.84
CA SER A 20 -11.24 14.75 -17.40
C SER A 20 -9.92 15.34 -16.91
N VAL A 21 -9.99 16.12 -15.85
CA VAL A 21 -8.79 16.62 -15.17
C VAL A 21 -8.29 15.44 -14.31
N SER A 22 -7.04 15.04 -14.52
CA SER A 22 -6.35 14.08 -13.65
C SER A 22 -5.35 14.81 -12.77
N ASN A 23 -5.28 14.44 -11.52
CA ASN A 23 -4.28 14.94 -10.59
C ASN A 23 -3.20 13.88 -10.37
N ILE A 24 -1.98 14.34 -10.12
CA ILE A 24 -0.89 13.51 -9.62
C ILE A 24 -0.56 14.03 -8.24
N TYR A 25 -0.57 13.14 -7.26
CA TYR A 25 -0.22 13.43 -5.89
C TYR A 25 1.07 12.71 -5.53
N ASP A 26 2.04 13.44 -4.98
CA ASP A 26 3.30 12.90 -4.50
C ASP A 26 3.30 12.92 -2.97
N LEU A 27 3.37 11.74 -2.36
CA LEU A 27 3.40 11.52 -0.92
C LEU A 27 4.75 10.92 -0.54
N TYR A 28 5.43 11.53 0.44
CA TYR A 28 6.79 11.13 0.82
C TYR A 28 6.80 10.41 2.17
N LEU A 29 6.90 9.08 2.13
CA LEU A 29 7.10 8.25 3.31
C LEU A 29 8.61 8.14 3.60
N THR A 30 9.14 9.16 4.26
CA THR A 30 10.57 9.28 4.59
C THR A 30 10.79 9.12 6.09
N GLY A 31 11.70 8.21 6.47
CA GLY A 31 11.95 7.89 7.88
C GLY A 31 10.91 6.96 8.50
N PRO A 32 10.68 7.01 9.83
CA PRO A 32 9.74 6.12 10.49
C PRO A 32 8.28 6.44 10.13
N ILE A 33 7.45 5.41 10.14
CA ILE A 33 5.99 5.57 10.10
C ILE A 33 5.56 6.02 11.51
N GLU A 34 5.03 7.22 11.58
CA GLU A 34 4.66 7.90 12.81
C GLU A 34 3.18 7.67 13.19
N ASP A 35 2.70 8.39 14.22
CA ASP A 35 1.30 8.38 14.65
C ASP A 35 0.35 8.70 13.48
N ALA A 36 -0.77 8.00 13.43
CA ALA A 36 -1.79 8.11 12.39
C ALA A 36 -2.32 9.52 12.13
N LYS A 37 -2.22 10.42 13.13
CA LYS A 37 -2.61 11.83 12.99
C LYS A 37 -1.82 12.57 11.92
N GLN A 38 -0.55 12.17 11.69
CA GLN A 38 0.30 12.81 10.68
C GLN A 38 -0.13 12.50 9.24
N TYR A 39 -0.95 11.45 9.06
CA TYR A 39 -1.40 10.98 7.75
C TYR A 39 -2.89 11.23 7.47
N GLN A 40 -3.55 12.10 8.24
CA GLN A 40 -4.97 12.38 8.05
C GLN A 40 -5.27 12.96 6.67
N ASP A 41 -4.43 13.89 6.20
CA ASP A 41 -4.60 14.50 4.87
C ASP A 41 -4.37 13.48 3.74
N TRP A 42 -3.42 12.55 3.90
CA TRP A 42 -3.22 11.44 2.97
C TRP A 42 -4.47 10.55 2.89
N ASN A 43 -5.00 10.16 4.04
CA ASN A 43 -6.19 9.34 4.10
C ASN A 43 -7.40 10.03 3.46
N GLN A 44 -7.57 11.33 3.72
CA GLN A 44 -8.65 12.12 3.13
C GLN A 44 -8.48 12.25 1.62
N MET A 45 -7.28 12.58 1.15
CA MET A 45 -6.95 12.71 -0.27
C MET A 45 -7.21 11.39 -1.00
N MET A 46 -6.73 10.24 -0.48
CA MET A 46 -6.97 8.92 -1.07
C MET A 46 -8.46 8.61 -1.22
N ARG A 47 -9.28 8.94 -0.21
CA ARG A 47 -10.74 8.67 -0.23
C ARG A 47 -11.53 9.57 -1.17
N THR A 48 -10.98 10.74 -1.51
CA THR A 48 -11.64 11.71 -2.40
C THR A 48 -11.09 11.68 -3.83
N SER A 49 -10.00 10.95 -4.07
CA SER A 49 -9.42 10.79 -5.39
C SER A 49 -10.28 9.94 -6.32
N THR A 50 -10.23 10.26 -7.61
CA THR A 50 -11.02 9.63 -8.66
C THR A 50 -10.20 8.59 -9.45
N GLU A 51 -10.86 7.84 -10.32
CA GLU A 51 -10.22 6.85 -11.20
C GLU A 51 -9.19 7.44 -12.20
N ASN A 52 -9.24 8.76 -12.42
CA ASN A 52 -8.30 9.47 -13.29
C ASN A 52 -7.05 9.95 -12.57
N ASP A 53 -7.05 9.92 -11.24
CA ASP A 53 -5.94 10.42 -10.43
C ASP A 53 -4.87 9.33 -10.23
N ILE A 54 -3.63 9.78 -10.01
CA ILE A 54 -2.50 8.92 -9.70
C ILE A 54 -1.89 9.40 -8.37
N ILE A 55 -1.63 8.48 -7.47
CA ILE A 55 -1.01 8.75 -6.18
C ILE A 55 0.33 8.02 -6.14
N TYR A 56 1.42 8.79 -6.11
CA TYR A 56 2.75 8.27 -5.85
C TYR A 56 3.04 8.28 -4.35
N ILE A 57 3.50 7.16 -3.82
CA ILE A 57 4.07 7.06 -2.47
C ILE A 57 5.55 6.78 -2.63
N HIS A 58 6.38 7.80 -2.41
CA HIS A 58 7.83 7.72 -2.43
C HIS A 58 8.31 7.14 -1.09
N ILE A 59 8.92 5.96 -1.13
CA ILE A 59 9.26 5.21 0.09
C ILE A 59 10.77 5.22 0.31
N ASN A 60 11.18 5.80 1.45
CA ASN A 60 12.51 5.65 2.04
C ASN A 60 12.32 5.51 3.56
N SER A 61 11.86 4.33 4.01
CA SER A 61 11.35 4.14 5.37
C SER A 61 11.84 2.83 5.99
N ASN A 62 12.28 2.93 7.23
CA ASN A 62 12.62 1.79 8.08
C ASN A 62 11.39 1.09 8.72
N GLY A 63 10.17 1.54 8.42
CA GLY A 63 8.95 1.07 9.04
C GLY A 63 8.57 1.92 10.26
N GLY A 64 7.78 1.39 11.16
CA GLY A 64 7.29 2.10 12.36
C GLY A 64 5.90 1.62 12.77
N GLU A 65 4.99 2.55 13.08
CA GLU A 65 3.66 2.27 13.60
C GLU A 65 2.82 1.39 12.66
N ILE A 66 2.61 0.14 13.10
CA ILE A 66 1.93 -0.87 12.26
C ILE A 66 0.44 -0.55 12.06
N PHE A 67 -0.24 0.03 13.04
CA PHE A 67 -1.65 0.40 12.91
C PHE A 67 -1.85 1.60 11.99
N THR A 68 -0.89 2.52 11.94
CA THR A 68 -0.82 3.60 10.96
C THR A 68 -0.66 3.03 9.54
N ALA A 69 0.26 2.08 9.36
CA ALA A 69 0.43 1.40 8.08
C ALA A 69 -0.85 0.68 7.62
N ILE A 70 -1.56 -0.01 8.52
CA ILE A 70 -2.83 -0.66 8.24
C ILE A 70 -3.90 0.36 7.83
N GLN A 71 -3.97 1.51 8.49
CA GLN A 71 -4.91 2.57 8.12
C GLN A 71 -4.62 3.13 6.73
N LEU A 72 -3.35 3.35 6.39
CA LEU A 72 -2.94 3.76 5.04
C LEU A 72 -3.30 2.69 4.01
N MET A 73 -2.98 1.42 4.25
CA MET A 73 -3.39 0.30 3.39
C MET A 73 -4.91 0.27 3.16
N ARG A 74 -5.69 0.56 4.20
CA ARG A 74 -7.16 0.65 4.08
C ARG A 74 -7.55 1.76 3.10
N SER A 75 -7.01 2.96 3.25
CA SER A 75 -7.28 4.09 2.35
C SER A 75 -6.80 3.82 0.93
N MET A 76 -5.63 3.17 0.75
CA MET A 76 -5.12 2.71 -0.55
C MET A 76 -6.05 1.68 -1.21
N ASN A 77 -6.67 0.79 -0.44
CA ASN A 77 -7.62 -0.19 -0.97
C ASN A 77 -9.00 0.41 -1.31
N GLU A 78 -9.37 1.50 -0.65
CA GLU A 78 -10.66 2.20 -0.85
C GLU A 78 -10.60 3.26 -1.95
N THR A 79 -9.42 3.80 -2.28
CA THR A 79 -9.28 4.81 -3.33
C THR A 79 -9.66 4.27 -4.70
N GLN A 80 -10.21 5.14 -5.54
CA GLN A 80 -10.44 4.86 -6.97
C GLN A 80 -9.20 5.19 -7.81
N ALA A 81 -8.28 6.02 -7.28
CA ALA A 81 -7.03 6.38 -7.96
C ALA A 81 -6.09 5.19 -8.12
N THR A 82 -5.19 5.28 -9.08
CA THR A 82 -4.06 4.33 -9.20
C THR A 82 -2.98 4.70 -8.20
N VAL A 83 -2.63 3.78 -7.32
CA VAL A 83 -1.56 3.97 -6.33
C VAL A 83 -0.26 3.35 -6.83
N VAL A 84 0.79 4.16 -6.89
CA VAL A 84 2.16 3.76 -7.24
C VAL A 84 3.01 3.87 -5.99
N ALA A 85 3.68 2.79 -5.58
CA ALA A 85 4.69 2.82 -4.53
C ALA A 85 6.07 2.76 -5.17
N SER A 86 6.85 3.83 -5.03
CA SER A 86 8.21 3.97 -5.54
C SER A 86 9.20 3.86 -4.39
N VAL A 87 10.03 2.81 -4.37
CA VAL A 87 11.06 2.64 -3.35
C VAL A 87 12.35 3.29 -3.81
N GLU A 88 12.75 4.36 -3.11
CA GLU A 88 13.89 5.20 -3.46
C GLU A 88 15.15 4.94 -2.61
N GLY A 89 15.00 4.18 -1.55
CA GLY A 89 16.10 3.81 -0.65
C GLY A 89 15.74 2.56 0.12
N MET A 90 15.30 2.68 1.36
CA MET A 90 14.90 1.54 2.17
C MET A 90 13.37 1.36 2.22
N CYS A 91 12.95 0.10 2.26
CA CYS A 91 11.56 -0.28 2.49
C CYS A 91 11.55 -1.45 3.48
N MET A 92 11.37 -1.15 4.77
CA MET A 92 11.54 -2.14 5.82
C MET A 92 10.32 -2.23 6.72
N SER A 93 10.11 -3.43 7.33
CA SER A 93 9.08 -3.63 8.35
C SER A 93 7.69 -3.21 7.85
N ALA A 94 6.96 -2.39 8.62
CA ALA A 94 5.62 -1.92 8.27
C ALA A 94 5.55 -1.17 6.92
N ALA A 95 6.65 -0.58 6.42
CA ALA A 95 6.68 0.05 5.10
C ALA A 95 6.51 -0.97 3.96
N THR A 96 6.92 -2.24 4.17
CA THR A 96 6.71 -3.31 3.18
C THR A 96 5.24 -3.65 2.98
N LEU A 97 4.41 -3.45 4.00
CA LEU A 97 2.96 -3.63 3.92
C LEU A 97 2.33 -2.60 2.98
N ILE A 98 2.74 -1.33 3.13
CA ILE A 98 2.30 -0.22 2.25
C ILE A 98 2.76 -0.48 0.83
N PHE A 99 4.04 -0.82 0.63
CA PHE A 99 4.61 -1.13 -0.68
C PHE A 99 3.84 -2.24 -1.39
N LEU A 100 3.58 -3.36 -0.71
CA LEU A 100 2.88 -4.51 -1.29
C LEU A 100 1.37 -4.29 -1.48
N CYS A 101 0.80 -3.22 -0.91
CA CYS A 101 -0.59 -2.82 -1.08
C CYS A 101 -0.84 -1.99 -2.35
N ALA A 102 0.19 -1.36 -2.92
CA ALA A 102 0.07 -0.51 -4.10
C ALA A 102 -0.34 -1.27 -5.36
N ASP A 103 -0.95 -0.56 -6.32
CA ASP A 103 -1.33 -1.13 -7.63
C ASP A 103 -0.10 -1.33 -8.53
N ILE A 104 0.88 -0.42 -8.42
CA ILE A 104 2.14 -0.45 -9.17
C ILE A 104 3.29 -0.31 -8.18
N CYS A 105 4.31 -1.16 -8.34
CA CYS A 105 5.55 -1.08 -7.57
C CYS A 105 6.69 -0.63 -8.48
N GLU A 106 7.39 0.43 -8.07
CA GLU A 106 8.63 0.91 -8.69
C GLU A 106 9.78 0.70 -7.70
N ILE A 107 10.92 0.24 -8.19
CA ILE A 107 12.05 -0.17 -7.34
C ILE A 107 13.32 0.45 -7.92
N SER A 108 14.04 1.24 -7.12
CA SER A 108 15.34 1.76 -7.52
C SER A 108 16.43 0.70 -7.38
N GLU A 109 17.48 0.81 -8.18
CA GLU A 109 18.57 -0.16 -8.28
C GLU A 109 19.27 -0.44 -6.95
N HIS A 110 19.36 0.57 -6.07
CA HIS A 110 20.05 0.49 -4.78
C HIS A 110 19.09 0.36 -3.58
N SER A 111 17.84 0.02 -3.81
CA SER A 111 16.87 -0.17 -2.73
C SER A 111 17.24 -1.36 -1.85
N HIS A 112 16.85 -1.28 -0.59
CA HIS A 112 17.06 -2.34 0.39
C HIS A 112 15.77 -2.68 1.11
N PHE A 113 15.42 -3.95 1.19
CA PHE A 113 14.16 -4.42 1.75
C PHE A 113 14.42 -5.32 2.96
N MET A 114 13.55 -5.20 3.99
CA MET A 114 13.58 -6.09 5.14
C MET A 114 12.16 -6.42 5.61
N PHE A 115 11.89 -7.71 5.70
CA PHE A 115 10.64 -8.29 6.16
C PHE A 115 10.89 -9.00 7.48
N HIS A 116 10.19 -8.60 8.52
CA HIS A 116 10.31 -9.18 9.85
C HIS A 116 8.98 -9.16 10.60
N THR A 117 8.95 -9.79 11.76
CA THR A 117 7.79 -9.79 12.66
C THR A 117 7.63 -8.44 13.35
N TYR A 118 6.49 -8.22 14.00
CA TYR A 118 6.24 -7.02 14.78
C TYR A 118 7.09 -7.01 16.07
N SER A 119 7.38 -5.81 16.57
CA SER A 119 7.90 -5.58 17.89
C SER A 119 6.87 -4.82 18.72
N SER A 120 6.60 -5.26 19.93
CA SER A 120 5.70 -4.56 20.85
C SER A 120 6.33 -4.47 22.23
N GLY A 121 5.97 -3.42 22.98
CA GLY A 121 6.27 -3.26 24.38
C GLY A 121 4.99 -3.16 25.16
N ASN A 122 4.78 -4.06 26.14
CA ASN A 122 3.61 -4.05 26.99
C ASN A 122 4.00 -3.77 28.45
N TRP A 123 3.21 -2.95 29.10
CA TRP A 123 3.35 -2.63 30.52
C TRP A 123 2.03 -2.94 31.22
N GLY A 124 2.07 -3.62 32.38
CA GLY A 124 0.88 -4.00 33.13
C GLY A 124 1.11 -5.18 34.05
N LYS A 125 0.04 -5.75 34.60
CA LYS A 125 0.12 -6.97 35.40
C LYS A 125 0.54 -8.17 34.54
N GLY A 126 1.24 -9.15 35.12
CA GLY A 126 1.76 -10.30 34.38
C GLY A 126 0.70 -11.08 33.59
N SER A 127 -0.50 -11.24 34.15
CA SER A 127 -1.62 -11.90 33.44
C SER A 127 -2.14 -11.08 32.25
N GLU A 128 -2.17 -9.74 32.38
CA GLU A 128 -2.59 -8.82 31.32
C GLU A 128 -1.55 -8.82 30.19
N GLN A 129 -0.25 -8.79 30.55
CA GLN A 129 0.83 -8.85 29.55
C GLN A 129 0.80 -10.15 28.75
N LEU A 130 0.61 -11.29 29.43
CA LEU A 130 0.53 -12.59 28.75
C LEU A 130 -0.67 -12.66 27.79
N ALA A 131 -1.83 -12.17 28.23
CA ALA A 131 -3.03 -12.13 27.38
C ALA A 131 -2.84 -11.22 26.17
N SER A 132 -2.20 -10.05 26.34
CA SER A 132 -1.91 -9.12 25.26
C SER A 132 -0.96 -9.75 24.25
N VAL A 133 0.16 -10.33 24.67
CA VAL A 133 1.13 -10.99 23.79
C VAL A 133 0.48 -12.12 22.97
N GLN A 134 -0.38 -12.92 23.60
CA GLN A 134 -1.10 -13.99 22.88
C GLN A 134 -2.09 -13.44 21.84
N ALA A 135 -2.78 -12.36 22.16
CA ALA A 135 -3.70 -11.70 21.23
C ALA A 135 -2.93 -11.07 20.05
N ASP A 136 -1.83 -10.37 20.34
CA ASP A 136 -0.98 -9.73 19.34
C ASP A 136 -0.34 -10.76 18.39
N ASP A 137 0.16 -11.89 18.91
CA ASP A 137 0.71 -12.98 18.10
C ASP A 137 -0.33 -13.55 17.14
N LYS A 138 -1.53 -13.84 17.64
CA LYS A 138 -2.62 -14.37 16.82
C LYS A 138 -3.04 -13.38 15.72
N TRP A 139 -3.13 -12.10 16.07
CA TRP A 139 -3.46 -11.03 15.13
C TRP A 139 -2.36 -10.85 14.09
N ALA A 140 -1.09 -10.78 14.48
CA ALA A 140 0.04 -10.59 13.59
C ALA A 140 0.18 -11.76 12.60
N ARG A 141 -0.03 -13.01 13.04
CA ARG A 141 -0.08 -14.19 12.16
C ARG A 141 -1.12 -14.01 11.06
N HIS A 142 -2.30 -13.53 11.42
CA HIS A 142 -3.37 -13.27 10.44
C HIS A 142 -2.96 -12.18 9.44
N LEU A 143 -2.46 -11.05 9.94
CA LEU A 143 -2.03 -9.92 9.12
C LEU A 143 -0.94 -10.34 8.12
N PHE A 144 0.15 -10.95 8.58
CA PHE A 144 1.27 -11.31 7.72
C PHE A 144 0.91 -12.39 6.70
N ASN A 145 0.09 -13.37 7.08
CA ASN A 145 -0.41 -14.37 6.13
C ASN A 145 -1.29 -13.74 5.04
N GLN A 146 -1.99 -12.64 5.31
CA GLN A 146 -2.76 -11.93 4.30
C GLN A 146 -1.89 -10.99 3.45
N ALA A 147 -1.08 -10.16 4.10
CA ALA A 147 -0.32 -9.10 3.45
C ALA A 147 0.79 -9.65 2.54
N TYR A 148 1.49 -10.69 2.98
CA TYR A 148 2.61 -11.29 2.24
C TYR A 148 2.19 -12.45 1.33
N LYS A 149 0.90 -12.78 1.28
CA LYS A 149 0.38 -13.87 0.45
C LYS A 149 0.76 -13.72 -1.02
N GLY A 150 1.40 -14.76 -1.56
CA GLY A 150 1.81 -14.82 -2.97
C GLY A 150 3.10 -14.06 -3.29
N PHE A 151 3.58 -13.19 -2.39
CA PHE A 151 4.90 -12.57 -2.46
C PHE A 151 5.96 -13.41 -1.72
N LEU A 152 5.63 -13.87 -0.51
CA LEU A 152 6.42 -14.84 0.24
C LEU A 152 5.77 -16.22 0.20
N GLU A 153 6.59 -17.27 0.30
CA GLU A 153 6.08 -18.63 0.48
C GLU A 153 5.56 -18.83 1.93
N PRO A 154 4.58 -19.71 2.15
CA PRO A 154 4.02 -19.92 3.48
C PRO A 154 5.06 -20.31 4.56
N SER A 155 6.11 -21.03 4.17
CA SER A 155 7.23 -21.37 5.04
C SER A 155 8.05 -20.13 5.44
N GLU A 156 8.26 -19.19 4.52
CA GLU A 156 8.98 -17.94 4.80
C GLU A 156 8.17 -17.04 5.73
N ILE A 157 6.84 -16.92 5.50
CA ILE A 157 5.95 -16.18 6.40
C ILE A 157 6.01 -16.77 7.81
N LYS A 158 5.99 -18.10 7.92
CA LYS A 158 6.15 -18.78 9.22
C LYS A 158 7.48 -18.44 9.88
N MET A 159 8.59 -18.47 9.15
CA MET A 159 9.91 -18.11 9.68
C MET A 159 9.96 -16.65 10.17
N ILE A 160 9.33 -15.72 9.44
CA ILE A 160 9.22 -14.31 9.87
C ILE A 160 8.46 -14.23 11.21
N ILE A 161 7.32 -14.88 11.31
CA ILE A 161 6.50 -14.90 12.53
C ILE A 161 7.28 -15.52 13.70
N ASP A 162 8.11 -16.51 13.42
CA ASP A 162 8.98 -17.17 14.41
C ASP A 162 10.28 -16.35 14.73
N GLY A 163 10.40 -15.13 14.18
CA GLY A 163 11.43 -14.14 14.53
C GLY A 163 12.62 -14.04 13.56
N LYS A 164 12.54 -14.63 12.36
CA LYS A 164 13.60 -14.51 11.35
C LYS A 164 13.41 -13.27 10.49
N ASP A 165 14.47 -12.47 10.32
CA ASP A 165 14.50 -11.35 9.39
C ASP A 165 14.87 -11.82 7.98
N PHE A 166 14.12 -11.34 6.98
CA PHE A 166 14.41 -11.58 5.56
C PHE A 166 14.85 -10.29 4.91
N TRP A 167 16.10 -10.26 4.51
CA TRP A 167 16.71 -9.15 3.78
C TRP A 167 16.71 -9.49 2.29
N MET A 168 16.27 -8.55 1.46
CA MET A 168 16.17 -8.76 0.02
C MET A 168 16.76 -7.58 -0.74
N ASN A 169 17.41 -7.88 -1.85
CA ASN A 169 17.84 -6.90 -2.83
C ASN A 169 16.72 -6.61 -3.86
N PRO A 170 16.85 -5.56 -4.68
CA PRO A 170 15.85 -5.17 -5.68
C PRO A 170 15.48 -6.31 -6.63
N GLY A 171 16.45 -7.01 -7.19
CA GLY A 171 16.21 -8.08 -8.15
C GLY A 171 15.44 -9.26 -7.59
N GLU A 172 15.62 -9.57 -6.30
CA GLU A 172 14.84 -10.62 -5.62
C GLU A 172 13.38 -10.17 -5.43
N VAL A 173 13.16 -8.92 -5.01
CA VAL A 173 11.81 -8.37 -4.84
C VAL A 173 11.07 -8.29 -6.17
N GLU A 174 11.72 -7.79 -7.24
CA GLU A 174 11.15 -7.76 -8.60
C GLU A 174 10.69 -9.14 -9.06
N LYS A 175 11.56 -10.14 -8.93
CA LYS A 175 11.27 -11.54 -9.31
C LYS A 175 10.05 -12.09 -8.56
N ARG A 176 9.92 -11.79 -7.27
CA ARG A 176 8.80 -12.24 -6.43
C ARG A 176 7.49 -11.53 -6.82
N LEU A 177 7.53 -10.23 -7.10
CA LEU A 177 6.38 -9.46 -7.61
C LEU A 177 5.90 -9.99 -8.97
N GLU A 178 6.82 -10.30 -9.88
CA GLU A 178 6.47 -10.91 -11.17
C GLU A 178 5.80 -12.28 -10.99
N ALA A 179 6.33 -13.12 -10.11
CA ALA A 179 5.75 -14.44 -9.80
C ALA A 179 4.34 -14.30 -9.20
N ARG A 180 4.14 -13.36 -8.26
CA ARG A 180 2.83 -13.02 -7.68
C ARG A 180 1.85 -12.60 -8.77
N ASN A 181 2.26 -11.71 -9.67
CA ASN A 181 1.44 -11.20 -10.75
C ASN A 181 1.05 -12.27 -11.78
N LYS A 182 1.96 -13.21 -12.08
CA LYS A 182 1.67 -14.36 -12.97
C LYS A 182 0.62 -15.30 -12.34
N LYS A 183 0.74 -15.61 -11.05
CA LYS A 183 -0.22 -16.46 -10.31
C LYS A 183 -1.62 -15.83 -10.26
N ALA A 184 -1.71 -14.50 -10.16
CA ALA A 184 -2.99 -13.79 -10.05
C ALA A 184 -3.71 -13.60 -11.40
N LYS A 185 -3.04 -13.79 -12.56
CA LYS A 185 -3.66 -13.76 -13.91
C LYS A 185 -4.43 -15.03 -14.30
N GLY A 186 -4.64 -16.01 -13.38
CA GLY A 186 -5.52 -17.16 -13.56
C GLY A 186 -6.98 -16.74 -13.76
N PRO A 187 -7.88 -17.60 -14.32
CA PRO A 187 -9.14 -17.19 -14.93
C PRO A 187 -10.06 -16.45 -13.97
N LYS A 188 -10.34 -15.21 -14.36
CA LYS A 188 -11.42 -14.30 -13.98
C LYS A 188 -11.99 -14.37 -12.55
N GLY A 189 -11.47 -13.52 -11.69
CA GLY A 189 -12.20 -12.96 -10.56
C GLY A 189 -12.04 -11.44 -10.61
N THR A 190 -13.16 -10.73 -10.60
CA THR A 190 -13.26 -9.27 -10.57
C THR A 190 -12.56 -8.72 -9.34
N LYS A 191 -11.34 -8.23 -9.47
CA LYS A 191 -10.63 -7.40 -8.47
C LYS A 191 -9.55 -6.58 -9.15
N LYS A 192 -9.22 -5.40 -8.55
CA LYS A 192 -8.21 -4.42 -8.95
C LYS A 192 -7.08 -5.02 -9.81
N PRO A 193 -6.63 -4.32 -10.86
CA PRO A 193 -5.52 -4.79 -11.70
C PRO A 193 -4.30 -5.08 -10.85
N LEU A 194 -3.59 -6.13 -11.25
CA LEU A 194 -2.38 -6.61 -10.60
C LEU A 194 -1.27 -5.57 -10.65
N GLN A 195 -0.49 -5.51 -9.57
CA GLN A 195 0.70 -4.68 -9.45
C GLN A 195 1.60 -4.79 -10.68
N LYS A 196 1.91 -3.67 -11.32
CA LYS A 196 2.91 -3.59 -12.38
C LYS A 196 4.25 -3.26 -11.74
N VAL A 197 5.28 -4.02 -12.11
CA VAL A 197 6.67 -3.71 -11.73
C VAL A 197 7.24 -2.81 -12.82
N LYS A 198 7.74 -1.63 -12.43
CA LYS A 198 8.51 -0.75 -13.29
C LYS A 198 9.90 -0.57 -12.69
N LYS A 199 10.91 -0.62 -13.52
CA LYS A 199 12.25 -0.18 -13.13
C LYS A 199 12.25 1.34 -13.13
N ALA A 200 12.70 1.93 -12.03
CA ALA A 200 13.01 3.34 -12.00
C ALA A 200 14.22 3.58 -12.91
N SER A 201 14.06 4.43 -13.91
CA SER A 201 15.12 4.85 -14.83
C SER A 201 16.00 5.91 -14.23
#